data_96a418b31d5ff16ade9e1e58382fed0a
#
_entry.id   96a418b31d5ff16ade9e1e58382fed0a
#
_cell.length_a   1.000
_cell.length_b   1.000
_cell.length_c   1.000
_cell.angle_alpha   90.00
_cell.angle_beta   90.00
_cell.angle_gamma   90.00
#
_symmetry.space_group_name_H-M   'P 1'
#
loop_
_entity.id
_entity.type
_entity.pdbx_description
1 polymer ?
#
loop_
_entity_poly.entity_id
_entity_poly.type
_entity_poly.pdbx_seq_one_letter_code
_entity_poly.pdbx_strand_id
1 'polypeptide(L)'
;IQGVWDKRTITPLERPARFENRAFLSPEEILEYEAASAEREDGRPLDFSRTSISVHDPDDLDYGSRYVTTGQTSLVVEPSSGRIPAYTEAADKRAEEARKMREGRGPADSWIDRNLSERCLTWGVPQGMLPQPYNNNLKILQTPDHVMFYLEMAHDVRIIPLDGRPHLPENLRLWHGDSRGHWEGDTLVVRTKNFSPKSNFRRANVALETEERFRRNAEDQLEYILKIKDDTTWVSEWSVSYPMERSDGPIYEFACHEGNYGLLNILSVARTLEKQERENK
;
A
#
# COMPACT_ATOMS: atom_id res chain seq x y z
N ILE A 1 -2.25 -21.51 4.54
CA ILE A 1 -1.91 -20.10 4.72
C ILE A 1 -2.88 -19.35 5.66
N GLN A 2 -3.95 -20.02 6.15
CA GLN A 2 -4.93 -19.39 7.03
C GLN A 2 -4.28 -18.86 8.32
N GLY A 3 -4.71 -17.70 8.79
CA GLY A 3 -4.20 -17.04 9.98
C GLY A 3 -4.29 -15.52 9.93
N VAL A 4 -3.70 -14.87 10.93
CA VAL A 4 -3.44 -13.43 10.93
C VAL A 4 -1.95 -13.25 10.72
N TRP A 5 -1.59 -12.37 9.79
CA TRP A 5 -0.23 -12.14 9.33
C TRP A 5 0.12 -10.66 9.42
N ASP A 6 1.25 -10.36 10.02
CA ASP A 6 1.78 -9.01 10.18
C ASP A 6 2.73 -8.67 9.02
N LYS A 7 2.51 -7.53 8.39
CA LYS A 7 3.31 -7.02 7.27
C LYS A 7 4.36 -5.98 7.67
N ARG A 8 4.47 -5.64 8.96
CA ARG A 8 5.36 -4.57 9.43
C ARG A 8 6.82 -4.86 9.10
N THR A 9 7.52 -3.86 8.62
CA THR A 9 8.97 -3.89 8.46
C THR A 9 9.53 -2.51 8.22
N ILE A 10 10.73 -2.25 8.73
CA ILE A 10 11.51 -1.05 8.42
C ILE A 10 12.32 -1.18 7.13
N THR A 11 12.27 -2.32 6.46
CA THR A 11 12.90 -2.51 5.15
C THR A 11 12.25 -1.58 4.12
N PRO A 12 13.01 -0.70 3.45
CA PRO A 12 12.44 0.24 2.50
C PRO A 12 11.87 -0.45 1.27
N LEU A 13 10.83 0.12 0.68
CA LEU A 13 10.26 -0.41 -0.55
C LEU A 13 11.30 -0.44 -1.68
N GLU A 14 12.00 0.66 -1.88
CA GLU A 14 13.06 0.79 -2.88
C GLU A 14 14.42 0.90 -2.21
N ARG A 15 15.45 0.35 -2.85
CA ARG A 15 16.82 0.38 -2.33
C ARG A 15 17.32 1.80 -2.18
N PRO A 16 17.67 2.24 -0.97
CA PRO A 16 18.28 3.54 -0.75
C PRO A 16 19.61 3.68 -1.49
N ALA A 17 19.91 4.90 -1.95
CA ALA A 17 21.16 5.18 -2.69
C ALA A 17 22.42 4.76 -1.93
N ARG A 18 22.41 4.86 -0.58
CA ARG A 18 23.55 4.47 0.28
C ARG A 18 23.96 2.99 0.15
N PHE A 19 23.06 2.13 -0.32
CA PHE A 19 23.36 0.71 -0.54
C PHE A 19 23.85 0.41 -1.96
N GLU A 20 23.73 1.37 -2.88
CA GLU A 20 24.13 1.19 -4.28
C GLU A 20 23.59 -0.09 -4.88
N ASN A 21 24.48 -1.02 -5.27
CA ASN A 21 24.13 -2.31 -5.88
C ASN A 21 24.06 -3.46 -4.85
N ARG A 22 24.21 -3.17 -3.58
CA ARG A 22 24.23 -4.19 -2.53
C ARG A 22 22.83 -4.67 -2.21
N ALA A 23 22.54 -5.91 -2.58
CA ALA A 23 21.20 -6.50 -2.45
C ALA A 23 20.85 -6.93 -1.02
N PHE A 24 21.85 -7.28 -0.21
CA PHE A 24 21.65 -7.82 1.14
C PHE A 24 22.54 -7.11 2.16
N LEU A 25 22.07 -7.05 3.40
CA LEU A 25 22.80 -6.64 4.60
C LEU A 25 23.37 -7.86 5.30
N SER A 26 24.45 -7.65 6.08
CA SER A 26 24.90 -8.66 7.03
C SER A 26 24.00 -8.71 8.27
N PRO A 27 24.00 -9.81 9.04
CA PRO A 27 23.22 -9.88 10.27
C PRO A 27 23.57 -8.76 11.27
N GLU A 28 24.85 -8.36 11.34
CA GLU A 28 25.30 -7.28 12.21
C GLU A 28 24.73 -5.94 11.77
N GLU A 29 24.73 -5.65 10.48
CA GLU A 29 24.12 -4.43 9.92
C GLU A 29 22.63 -4.36 10.16
N ILE A 30 21.92 -5.50 10.06
CA ILE A 30 20.48 -5.57 10.36
C ILE A 30 20.25 -5.12 11.81
N LEU A 31 21.01 -5.67 12.77
CA LEU A 31 20.89 -5.30 14.18
C LEU A 31 21.17 -3.81 14.42
N GLU A 32 22.17 -3.24 13.73
CA GLU A 32 22.46 -1.80 13.80
C GLU A 32 21.29 -0.95 13.29
N TYR A 33 20.67 -1.35 12.17
CA TYR A 33 19.53 -0.62 11.62
C TYR A 33 18.28 -0.75 12.49
N GLU A 34 18.04 -1.92 13.08
CA GLU A 34 16.92 -2.15 14.01
C GLU A 34 17.10 -1.32 15.27
N ALA A 35 18.28 -1.31 15.87
CA ALA A 35 18.61 -0.48 17.04
C ALA A 35 18.42 1.01 16.75
N ALA A 36 18.95 1.50 15.61
CA ALA A 36 18.81 2.90 15.22
C ALA A 36 17.34 3.28 14.87
N SER A 37 16.49 2.32 14.52
CA SER A 37 15.06 2.55 14.32
C SER A 37 14.36 2.69 15.66
N ALA A 38 14.60 1.79 16.60
CA ALA A 38 14.05 1.84 17.95
C ALA A 38 14.38 3.15 18.66
N GLU A 39 15.64 3.61 18.58
CA GLU A 39 16.04 4.91 19.15
C GLU A 39 15.30 6.12 18.54
N ARG A 40 14.85 6.01 17.29
CA ARG A 40 14.09 7.09 16.64
C ARG A 40 12.63 7.14 17.04
N GLU A 41 12.05 6.04 17.46
CA GLU A 41 10.69 5.96 17.98
C GLU A 41 10.63 6.47 19.43
N ASP A 42 11.68 6.25 20.23
CA ASP A 42 11.75 6.56 21.65
C ASP A 42 12.07 8.03 21.98
N GLY A 43 11.47 9.00 21.34
CA GLY A 43 11.64 10.34 21.87
C GLY A 43 11.75 11.51 20.92
N ARG A 44 11.04 11.49 19.79
CA ARG A 44 10.85 12.72 19.02
C ARG A 44 9.80 13.59 19.66
N PRO A 45 10.15 14.79 20.18
CA PRO A 45 9.15 15.78 20.50
C PRO A 45 8.33 16.08 19.25
N LEU A 46 7.00 16.15 19.39
CA LEU A 46 6.11 16.63 18.35
C LEU A 46 6.57 18.02 17.91
N ASP A 47 7.08 18.15 16.71
CA ASP A 47 7.43 19.43 16.13
C ASP A 47 6.18 20.06 15.50
N PHE A 48 5.43 20.79 16.29
CA PHE A 48 4.26 21.55 15.84
C PHE A 48 4.60 22.75 14.95
N SER A 49 5.88 23.07 14.73
CA SER A 49 6.31 24.19 13.89
C SER A 49 6.27 23.86 12.39
N ARG A 50 6.16 22.58 12.03
CA ARG A 50 6.06 22.17 10.63
C ARG A 50 4.61 22.30 10.16
N THR A 51 4.43 23.06 9.08
CA THR A 51 3.15 23.27 8.37
C THR A 51 2.52 22.01 7.73
N SER A 52 3.21 20.89 7.74
CA SER A 52 2.59 19.60 7.47
C SER A 52 2.04 19.06 8.79
N ILE A 53 0.79 19.27 9.01
CA ILE A 53 0.06 18.58 10.07
C ILE A 53 0.09 17.09 9.68
N SER A 54 0.99 16.34 10.28
CA SER A 54 0.83 14.90 10.32
C SER A 54 -0.46 14.66 11.09
N VAL A 55 -1.44 14.05 10.44
CA VAL A 55 -2.75 13.76 11.04
C VAL A 55 -2.62 12.64 12.09
N HIS A 56 -1.43 12.08 12.26
CA HIS A 56 -1.14 10.97 13.16
C HIS A 56 -0.19 11.43 14.25
N ASP A 57 -0.56 11.14 15.48
CA ASP A 57 0.37 11.12 16.60
C ASP A 57 1.51 10.15 16.21
N PRO A 58 2.80 10.48 16.48
CA PRO A 58 3.87 9.50 16.33
C PRO A 58 3.60 8.18 17.04
N ASP A 59 2.88 8.20 18.17
CA ASP A 59 2.48 7.02 18.92
C ASP A 59 1.42 6.16 18.18
N ASP A 60 0.72 6.73 17.17
CA ASP A 60 -0.20 5.99 16.31
C ASP A 60 0.50 5.28 15.14
N LEU A 61 1.79 5.55 14.93
CA LEU A 61 2.56 4.98 13.83
C LEU A 61 3.23 3.68 14.30
N ASP A 62 2.96 2.60 13.59
CA ASP A 62 3.49 1.28 13.87
C ASP A 62 4.12 0.65 12.61
N TYR A 63 5.25 1.20 12.21
CA TYR A 63 6.05 0.65 11.12
C TYR A 63 6.72 -0.68 11.48
N GLY A 64 6.74 -1.03 12.77
CA GLY A 64 7.59 -2.07 13.31
C GLY A 64 9.05 -1.62 13.42
N SER A 65 9.83 -2.41 14.14
CA SER A 65 11.25 -2.14 14.42
C SER A 65 12.20 -3.10 13.70
N ARG A 66 11.68 -4.05 12.89
CA ARG A 66 12.47 -5.12 12.30
C ARG A 66 12.65 -4.99 10.80
N TYR A 67 13.84 -5.33 10.35
CA TYR A 67 14.12 -5.65 8.97
C TYR A 67 13.50 -6.99 8.60
N VAL A 68 13.24 -7.20 7.29
CA VAL A 68 12.85 -8.54 6.82
C VAL A 68 13.98 -9.55 7.10
N THR A 69 13.60 -10.74 7.56
CA THR A 69 14.54 -11.80 7.95
C THR A 69 15.47 -12.27 6.82
N THR A 70 15.09 -12.01 5.58
CA THR A 70 15.93 -12.29 4.41
C THR A 70 17.10 -11.34 4.24
N GLY A 71 17.14 -10.21 4.97
CA GLY A 71 18.23 -9.23 4.96
C GLY A 71 18.34 -8.38 3.68
N GLN A 72 17.34 -8.41 2.82
CA GLN A 72 17.35 -7.64 1.57
C GLN A 72 17.27 -6.13 1.81
N THR A 73 17.99 -5.35 1.04
CA THR A 73 18.07 -3.88 1.19
C THR A 73 16.86 -3.12 0.66
N SER A 74 15.91 -3.81 0.04
CA SER A 74 14.64 -3.27 -0.45
C SER A 74 13.59 -4.37 -0.58
N LEU A 75 12.32 -4.02 -0.47
CA LEU A 75 11.24 -4.96 -0.75
C LEU A 75 11.11 -5.24 -2.25
N VAL A 76 11.46 -4.26 -3.13
CA VAL A 76 11.59 -4.50 -4.57
C VAL A 76 12.78 -5.42 -4.81
N VAL A 77 12.52 -6.58 -5.41
CA VAL A 77 13.53 -7.62 -5.73
C VAL A 77 13.78 -7.76 -7.22
N GLU A 78 12.84 -7.36 -8.04
CA GLU A 78 12.95 -7.26 -9.49
C GLU A 78 12.45 -5.88 -9.95
N PRO A 79 13.27 -5.19 -10.74
CA PRO A 79 14.62 -5.54 -11.22
C PRO A 79 15.66 -5.59 -10.09
N SER A 80 16.81 -6.21 -10.34
CA SER A 80 17.91 -6.41 -9.37
C SER A 80 18.49 -5.11 -8.78
N SER A 81 18.20 -3.96 -9.42
CA SER A 81 18.50 -2.64 -8.87
C SER A 81 17.79 -2.38 -7.53
N GLY A 82 16.75 -3.15 -7.20
CA GLY A 82 15.91 -2.94 -6.02
C GLY A 82 15.09 -1.65 -6.08
N ARG A 83 14.82 -1.14 -7.28
CA ARG A 83 14.08 0.10 -7.51
C ARG A 83 12.96 -0.12 -8.51
N ILE A 84 11.87 0.60 -8.33
CA ILE A 84 10.75 0.58 -9.27
C ILE A 84 11.23 1.12 -10.63
N PRO A 85 10.88 0.46 -11.74
CA PRO A 85 11.25 0.93 -13.08
C PRO A 85 10.72 2.34 -13.38
N ALA A 86 11.38 3.04 -14.29
CA ALA A 86 10.95 4.35 -14.74
C ALA A 86 9.53 4.30 -15.34
N TYR A 87 8.84 5.42 -15.26
CA TYR A 87 7.57 5.59 -15.93
C TYR A 87 7.77 5.68 -17.45
N THR A 88 6.77 5.24 -18.20
CA THR A 88 6.71 5.43 -19.66
C THR A 88 6.36 6.88 -20.01
N GLU A 89 6.69 7.32 -21.21
CA GLU A 89 6.26 8.63 -21.73
C GLU A 89 4.72 8.77 -21.70
N ALA A 90 3.99 7.70 -21.93
CA ALA A 90 2.53 7.68 -21.85
C ALA A 90 2.02 7.93 -20.42
N ALA A 91 2.70 7.39 -19.41
CA ALA A 91 2.37 7.65 -18.01
C ALA A 91 2.66 9.11 -17.61
N ASP A 92 3.79 9.66 -18.06
CA ASP A 92 4.15 11.05 -17.79
C ASP A 92 3.17 12.01 -18.47
N LYS A 93 2.77 11.73 -19.71
CA LYS A 93 1.75 12.48 -20.42
C LYS A 93 0.40 12.47 -19.71
N ARG A 94 -0.07 11.29 -19.26
CA ARG A 94 -1.31 11.20 -18.46
C ARG A 94 -1.24 11.99 -17.16
N ALA A 95 -0.10 11.96 -16.47
CA ALA A 95 0.10 12.70 -15.23
C ALA A 95 0.07 14.22 -15.49
N GLU A 96 0.69 14.68 -16.57
CA GLU A 96 0.67 16.09 -16.98
C GLU A 96 -0.74 16.54 -17.39
N GLU A 97 -1.47 15.73 -18.13
CA GLU A 97 -2.87 16.00 -18.48
C GLU A 97 -3.76 16.09 -17.24
N ALA A 98 -3.58 15.16 -16.29
CA ALA A 98 -4.30 15.19 -15.01
C ALA A 98 -3.94 16.44 -14.19
N ARG A 99 -2.68 16.87 -14.20
CA ARG A 99 -2.23 18.11 -13.57
C ARG A 99 -2.91 19.33 -14.20
N LYS A 100 -2.94 19.39 -15.53
CA LYS A 100 -3.60 20.48 -16.27
C LYS A 100 -5.11 20.55 -16.00
N MET A 101 -5.80 19.41 -15.94
CA MET A 101 -7.22 19.37 -15.61
C MET A 101 -7.53 19.85 -14.19
N ARG A 102 -6.52 19.86 -13.31
CA ARG A 102 -6.62 20.39 -11.94
C ARG A 102 -6.09 21.81 -11.80
N GLU A 103 -5.63 22.40 -12.89
CA GLU A 103 -5.14 23.78 -12.87
C GLU A 103 -6.25 24.74 -12.43
N GLY A 104 -5.92 25.64 -11.50
CA GLY A 104 -6.89 26.52 -10.87
C GLY A 104 -7.77 25.87 -9.79
N ARG A 105 -7.56 24.58 -9.49
CA ARG A 105 -8.23 23.90 -8.37
C ARG A 105 -7.27 23.72 -7.21
N GLY A 106 -7.73 24.05 -6.02
CA GLY A 106 -7.02 23.79 -4.76
C GLY A 106 -7.26 22.35 -4.25
N PRO A 107 -6.43 21.91 -3.31
CA PRO A 107 -6.55 20.56 -2.74
C PRO A 107 -7.78 20.38 -1.84
N ALA A 108 -8.52 21.44 -1.56
CA ALA A 108 -9.70 21.46 -0.70
C ALA A 108 -10.91 22.17 -1.33
N ASP A 109 -10.92 22.34 -2.66
CA ASP A 109 -12.07 22.95 -3.36
C ASP A 109 -13.31 22.05 -3.25
N SER A 110 -13.09 20.75 -3.23
CA SER A 110 -14.13 19.75 -3.08
C SER A 110 -13.61 18.48 -2.43
N TRP A 111 -14.48 17.66 -1.90
CA TRP A 111 -14.17 16.33 -1.41
C TRP A 111 -13.53 15.42 -2.49
N ILE A 112 -13.82 15.66 -3.78
CA ILE A 112 -13.24 14.88 -4.88
C ILE A 112 -11.74 15.16 -5.07
N ASP A 113 -11.23 16.28 -4.55
CA ASP A 113 -9.82 16.67 -4.63
C ASP A 113 -8.97 15.99 -3.53
N ARG A 114 -9.62 15.30 -2.60
CA ARG A 114 -8.97 14.50 -1.54
C ARG A 114 -8.78 13.06 -2.02
N ASN A 115 -7.74 12.40 -1.50
CA ASN A 115 -7.45 11.01 -1.86
C ASN A 115 -8.50 10.03 -1.31
N LEU A 116 -8.46 8.78 -1.76
CA LEU A 116 -9.47 7.78 -1.42
C LEU A 116 -9.43 7.40 0.07
N SER A 117 -8.24 7.35 0.67
CA SER A 117 -8.07 7.01 2.09
C SER A 117 -8.59 8.11 3.01
N GLU A 118 -8.31 9.40 2.72
CA GLU A 118 -8.88 10.52 3.46
C GLU A 118 -10.42 10.59 3.40
N ARG A 119 -10.98 10.01 2.35
CA ARG A 119 -12.43 9.88 2.14
C ARG A 119 -13.00 8.59 2.72
N CYS A 120 -12.21 7.79 3.41
CA CYS A 120 -12.57 6.50 3.97
C CYS A 120 -13.18 5.52 2.96
N LEU A 121 -12.73 5.54 1.71
CA LEU A 121 -13.26 4.65 0.67
C LEU A 121 -12.48 3.34 0.59
N THR A 122 -11.17 3.41 0.49
CA THR A 122 -10.27 2.26 0.40
C THR A 122 -8.82 2.71 0.46
N TRP A 123 -7.94 1.82 0.89
CA TRP A 123 -6.48 1.98 0.70
C TRP A 123 -6.06 1.43 -0.67
N GLY A 124 -6.86 0.53 -1.22
CA GLY A 124 -6.66 -0.08 -2.53
C GLY A 124 -5.66 -1.25 -2.54
N VAL A 125 -5.67 -1.96 -3.64
CA VAL A 125 -4.72 -3.03 -3.96
C VAL A 125 -3.97 -2.60 -5.22
N PRO A 126 -2.65 -2.78 -5.30
CA PRO A 126 -1.75 -3.50 -4.38
C PRO A 126 -1.26 -2.70 -3.16
N GLN A 127 -1.55 -1.40 -3.05
CA GLN A 127 -1.01 -0.56 -1.97
C GLN A 127 -1.28 -1.13 -0.57
N GLY A 128 -2.49 -1.58 -0.28
CA GLY A 128 -2.88 -2.16 1.02
C GLY A 128 -2.16 -3.47 1.35
N MET A 129 -1.58 -4.15 0.36
CA MET A 129 -0.79 -5.35 0.57
C MET A 129 0.66 -5.05 0.96
N LEU A 130 1.16 -3.84 0.69
CA LEU A 130 2.51 -3.42 1.11
C LEU A 130 2.50 -3.00 2.58
N PRO A 131 3.66 -3.02 3.27
CA PRO A 131 3.79 -2.45 4.61
C PRO A 131 3.31 -1.00 4.66
N GLN A 132 2.56 -0.67 5.71
CA GLN A 132 1.91 0.60 5.93
C GLN A 132 2.42 1.23 7.24
N PRO A 133 2.19 2.53 7.47
CA PRO A 133 2.57 3.17 8.71
C PRO A 133 1.83 2.64 9.96
N TYR A 134 0.68 1.97 9.79
CA TYR A 134 -0.13 1.38 10.85
C TYR A 134 -1.12 0.38 10.25
N ASN A 135 -1.87 -0.37 11.08
CA ASN A 135 -2.86 -1.37 10.66
C ASN A 135 -2.32 -2.38 9.64
N ASN A 136 -1.23 -3.04 10.01
CA ASN A 136 -0.49 -3.93 9.12
C ASN A 136 -0.98 -5.38 9.12
N ASN A 137 -2.00 -5.72 9.88
CA ASN A 137 -2.49 -7.09 9.94
C ASN A 137 -3.31 -7.46 8.70
N LEU A 138 -3.05 -8.65 8.18
CA LEU A 138 -3.78 -9.34 7.13
C LEU A 138 -4.36 -10.63 7.68
N LYS A 139 -5.67 -10.75 7.74
CA LYS A 139 -6.34 -12.01 8.08
C LYS A 139 -6.68 -12.77 6.81
N ILE A 140 -6.23 -14.02 6.75
CA ILE A 140 -6.53 -14.94 5.65
C ILE A 140 -7.47 -16.01 6.18
N LEU A 141 -8.63 -16.16 5.53
CA LEU A 141 -9.58 -17.24 5.76
C LEU A 141 -9.67 -18.10 4.50
N GLN A 142 -9.75 -19.41 4.68
CA GLN A 142 -9.83 -20.37 3.58
C GLN A 142 -11.10 -21.19 3.69
N THR A 143 -11.75 -21.39 2.56
CA THR A 143 -12.80 -22.38 2.33
C THR A 143 -12.39 -23.28 1.16
N PRO A 144 -13.10 -24.35 0.84
CA PRO A 144 -12.78 -25.17 -0.34
C PRO A 144 -12.77 -24.39 -1.65
N ASP A 145 -13.67 -23.40 -1.79
CA ASP A 145 -13.91 -22.71 -3.06
C ASP A 145 -13.40 -21.26 -3.09
N HIS A 146 -13.01 -20.69 -1.94
CA HIS A 146 -12.62 -19.27 -1.83
C HIS A 146 -11.52 -19.08 -0.80
N VAL A 147 -10.70 -18.05 -1.04
CA VAL A 147 -9.87 -17.44 0.00
C VAL A 147 -10.36 -16.01 0.20
N MET A 148 -10.46 -15.60 1.46
CA MET A 148 -10.79 -14.21 1.83
C MET A 148 -9.56 -13.56 2.47
N PHE A 149 -9.20 -12.40 1.96
CA PHE A 149 -8.24 -11.49 2.57
C PHE A 149 -9.01 -10.35 3.23
N TYR A 150 -8.76 -10.16 4.52
CA TYR A 150 -9.26 -9.03 5.29
C TYR A 150 -8.06 -8.22 5.77
N LEU A 151 -7.90 -7.03 5.19
CA LEU A 151 -6.86 -6.08 5.56
C LEU A 151 -7.38 -5.22 6.72
N GLU A 152 -6.60 -5.10 7.79
CA GLU A 152 -6.91 -4.21 8.90
C GLU A 152 -6.99 -2.76 8.43
N MET A 153 -6.03 -2.35 7.58
CA MET A 153 -6.07 -1.02 6.95
C MET A 153 -7.32 -0.86 6.08
N ALA A 154 -8.13 0.15 6.39
CA ALA A 154 -9.38 0.50 5.72
C ALA A 154 -10.44 -0.62 5.74
N HIS A 155 -10.28 -1.67 6.55
CA HIS A 155 -11.12 -2.88 6.59
C HIS A 155 -11.46 -3.44 5.20
N ASP A 156 -10.52 -3.32 4.26
CA ASP A 156 -10.69 -3.78 2.88
C ASP A 156 -10.79 -5.31 2.83
N VAL A 157 -11.80 -5.83 2.14
CA VAL A 157 -12.04 -7.26 1.98
C VAL A 157 -11.91 -7.66 0.52
N ARG A 158 -11.16 -8.76 0.28
CA ARG A 158 -11.05 -9.40 -1.05
C ARG A 158 -11.50 -10.84 -0.95
N ILE A 159 -12.52 -11.20 -1.71
CA ILE A 159 -12.99 -12.60 -1.84
C ILE A 159 -12.48 -13.13 -3.16
N ILE A 160 -11.68 -14.18 -3.11
CA ILE A 160 -10.93 -14.74 -4.23
C ILE A 160 -11.48 -16.13 -4.55
N PRO A 161 -12.23 -16.30 -5.64
CA PRO A 161 -12.68 -17.61 -6.09
C PRO A 161 -11.52 -18.51 -6.52
N LEU A 162 -11.62 -19.80 -6.17
CA LEU A 162 -10.65 -20.85 -6.51
C LEU A 162 -11.20 -21.87 -7.53
N ASP A 163 -12.40 -21.66 -8.03
CA ASP A 163 -13.15 -22.60 -8.89
C ASP A 163 -12.78 -22.55 -10.38
N GLY A 164 -11.75 -21.79 -10.73
CA GLY A 164 -11.26 -21.71 -12.11
C GLY A 164 -12.11 -20.88 -13.06
N ARG A 165 -13.15 -20.18 -12.55
CA ARG A 165 -13.98 -19.29 -13.39
C ARG A 165 -13.12 -18.19 -14.03
N PRO A 166 -13.47 -17.73 -15.25
CA PRO A 166 -12.76 -16.64 -15.91
C PRO A 166 -12.93 -15.32 -15.15
N HIS A 167 -12.05 -14.37 -15.42
CA HIS A 167 -12.23 -13.00 -14.98
C HIS A 167 -13.50 -12.38 -15.56
N LEU A 168 -14.03 -11.39 -14.88
CA LEU A 168 -15.11 -10.56 -15.36
C LEU A 168 -14.76 -9.90 -16.71
N PRO A 169 -15.76 -9.56 -17.54
CA PRO A 169 -15.53 -8.76 -18.74
C PRO A 169 -14.84 -7.45 -18.43
N GLU A 170 -13.97 -6.98 -19.33
CA GLU A 170 -13.11 -5.80 -19.10
C GLU A 170 -13.85 -4.48 -18.84
N ASN A 171 -15.12 -4.39 -19.20
CA ASN A 171 -15.98 -3.24 -18.90
C ASN A 171 -16.46 -3.22 -17.44
N LEU A 172 -16.31 -4.32 -16.69
CA LEU A 172 -16.63 -4.40 -15.27
C LEU A 172 -15.35 -4.23 -14.45
N ARG A 173 -15.21 -3.07 -13.81
CA ARG A 173 -14.01 -2.69 -13.08
C ARG A 173 -14.33 -2.44 -11.61
N LEU A 174 -13.50 -3.01 -10.75
CA LEU A 174 -13.70 -2.99 -9.30
C LEU A 174 -12.58 -2.19 -8.62
N TRP A 175 -12.83 -1.68 -7.41
CA TRP A 175 -11.86 -0.94 -6.63
C TRP A 175 -10.58 -1.74 -6.36
N HIS A 176 -10.73 -3.02 -5.99
CA HIS A 176 -9.61 -3.92 -5.70
C HIS A 176 -9.26 -4.82 -6.88
N GLY A 177 -9.79 -4.51 -8.07
CA GLY A 177 -9.70 -5.39 -9.22
C GLY A 177 -10.53 -6.67 -9.06
N ASP A 178 -10.51 -7.50 -10.08
CA ASP A 178 -11.17 -8.80 -10.13
C ASP A 178 -10.13 -9.90 -9.93
N SER A 179 -10.14 -10.54 -8.78
CA SER A 179 -9.14 -11.55 -8.39
C SER A 179 -9.61 -12.97 -8.69
N ARG A 180 -8.68 -13.82 -9.15
CA ARG A 180 -8.85 -15.27 -9.32
C ARG A 180 -7.66 -15.99 -8.70
N GLY A 181 -7.94 -17.04 -7.93
CA GLY A 181 -6.92 -17.81 -7.25
C GLY A 181 -6.89 -19.27 -7.71
N HIS A 182 -5.71 -19.87 -7.57
CA HIS A 182 -5.52 -21.31 -7.71
C HIS A 182 -4.30 -21.74 -6.87
N TRP A 183 -4.21 -23.03 -6.61
CA TRP A 183 -3.07 -23.60 -5.91
C TRP A 183 -2.06 -24.19 -6.87
N GLU A 184 -0.78 -23.85 -6.68
CA GLU A 184 0.38 -24.51 -7.29
C GLU A 184 1.18 -25.21 -6.19
N GLY A 185 0.86 -26.50 -5.96
CA GLY A 185 1.39 -27.20 -4.79
C GLY A 185 0.90 -26.58 -3.48
N ASP A 186 1.82 -26.06 -2.68
CA ASP A 186 1.56 -25.39 -1.39
C ASP A 186 1.47 -23.86 -1.52
N THR A 187 1.56 -23.33 -2.72
CA THR A 187 1.54 -21.89 -3.02
C THR A 187 0.17 -21.47 -3.56
N LEU A 188 -0.48 -20.53 -2.88
CA LEU A 188 -1.64 -19.82 -3.45
C LEU A 188 -1.16 -18.77 -4.44
N VAL A 189 -1.64 -18.86 -5.67
CA VAL A 189 -1.41 -17.85 -6.71
C VAL A 189 -2.69 -17.10 -6.95
N VAL A 190 -2.64 -15.76 -6.86
CA VAL A 190 -3.78 -14.86 -7.08
C VAL A 190 -3.46 -13.91 -8.21
N ARG A 191 -4.24 -13.97 -9.28
CA ARG A 191 -4.15 -13.01 -10.40
C ARG A 191 -5.28 -12.02 -10.32
N THR A 192 -4.94 -10.73 -10.43
CA THR A 192 -5.93 -9.65 -10.36
C THR A 192 -5.78 -8.71 -11.53
N LYS A 193 -6.89 -8.38 -12.15
CA LYS A 193 -7.01 -7.39 -13.22
C LYS A 193 -8.33 -6.64 -13.12
N ASN A 194 -8.71 -5.85 -14.12
CA ASN A 194 -9.96 -5.07 -14.11
C ASN A 194 -10.05 -4.08 -12.94
N PHE A 195 -8.95 -3.43 -12.62
CA PHE A 195 -8.95 -2.34 -11.64
C PHE A 195 -9.73 -1.13 -12.14
N SER A 196 -10.43 -0.48 -11.24
CA SER A 196 -11.11 0.79 -11.52
C SER A 196 -10.10 1.87 -11.94
N PRO A 197 -10.39 2.71 -12.94
CA PRO A 197 -9.53 3.86 -13.25
C PRO A 197 -9.47 4.90 -12.13
N LYS A 198 -10.34 4.77 -11.12
CA LYS A 198 -10.32 5.57 -9.89
C LYS A 198 -9.43 4.97 -8.80
N SER A 199 -8.98 3.71 -8.95
CA SER A 199 -7.96 3.12 -8.09
C SER A 199 -6.63 3.81 -8.38
N ASN A 200 -5.91 4.19 -7.32
CA ASN A 200 -4.76 5.06 -7.47
C ASN A 200 -3.51 4.39 -6.91
N PHE A 201 -2.87 3.57 -7.73
CA PHE A 201 -1.60 2.97 -7.39
C PHE A 201 -0.49 3.50 -8.30
N ARG A 202 0.34 4.43 -7.78
CA ARG A 202 1.57 4.90 -8.45
C ARG A 202 1.40 5.21 -9.95
N ARG A 203 0.37 5.98 -10.33
CA ARG A 203 0.01 6.32 -11.72
C ARG A 203 -0.46 5.14 -12.59
N ALA A 204 -0.58 3.93 -12.03
CA ALA A 204 -1.17 2.81 -12.75
C ALA A 204 -2.59 3.13 -13.22
N ASN A 205 -3.05 2.44 -14.23
CA ASN A 205 -4.37 2.65 -14.82
C ASN A 205 -5.12 1.32 -15.02
N VAL A 206 -6.05 1.34 -15.94
CA VAL A 206 -6.90 0.18 -16.26
C VAL A 206 -6.14 -1.03 -16.82
N ALA A 207 -4.88 -0.86 -17.22
CA ALA A 207 -4.01 -1.94 -17.71
C ALA A 207 -3.25 -2.65 -16.58
N LEU A 208 -3.41 -2.20 -15.33
CA LEU A 208 -2.76 -2.83 -14.18
C LEU A 208 -3.19 -4.28 -14.04
N GLU A 209 -2.20 -5.15 -13.97
CA GLU A 209 -2.34 -6.55 -13.61
C GLU A 209 -1.39 -6.88 -12.47
N THR A 210 -1.81 -7.74 -11.54
CA THR A 210 -0.95 -8.24 -10.47
C THR A 210 -1.02 -9.76 -10.39
N GLU A 211 0.11 -10.38 -10.04
CA GLU A 211 0.17 -11.75 -9.57
C GLU A 211 0.75 -11.77 -8.17
N GLU A 212 0.01 -12.32 -7.23
CA GLU A 212 0.40 -12.47 -5.84
C GLU A 212 0.61 -13.94 -5.52
N ARG A 213 1.68 -14.26 -4.81
CA ARG A 213 2.02 -15.62 -4.42
C ARG A 213 2.20 -15.67 -2.90
N PHE A 214 1.53 -16.62 -2.28
CA PHE A 214 1.54 -16.83 -0.83
C PHE A 214 1.96 -18.27 -0.54
N ARG A 215 3.07 -18.44 0.16
CA ARG A 215 3.57 -19.74 0.57
C ARG A 215 3.93 -19.72 2.06
N ARG A 216 3.41 -20.70 2.80
CA ARG A 216 3.78 -20.84 4.21
C ARG A 216 5.13 -21.56 4.31
N ASN A 217 6.18 -20.84 4.71
CA ASN A 217 7.55 -21.36 4.83
C ASN A 217 7.80 -22.03 6.17
N ALA A 218 7.13 -21.52 7.24
CA ALA A 218 7.21 -22.04 8.59
C ALA A 218 5.84 -21.91 9.29
N GLU A 219 5.73 -22.37 10.51
CA GLU A 219 4.48 -22.25 11.29
C GLU A 219 4.07 -20.80 11.50
N ASP A 220 5.04 -19.93 11.67
CA ASP A 220 4.92 -18.50 11.99
C ASP A 220 5.29 -17.56 10.84
N GLN A 221 5.60 -18.09 9.64
CA GLN A 221 6.04 -17.28 8.50
C GLN A 221 5.30 -17.59 7.21
N LEU A 222 4.81 -16.55 6.56
CA LEU A 222 4.18 -16.55 5.25
C LEU A 222 5.02 -15.74 4.26
N GLU A 223 5.61 -16.38 3.27
CA GLU A 223 6.26 -15.68 2.15
C GLU A 223 5.21 -15.05 1.26
N TYR A 224 5.42 -13.79 0.94
CA TYR A 224 4.60 -13.03 0.00
C TYR A 224 5.45 -12.47 -1.13
N ILE A 225 5.01 -12.73 -2.36
CA ILE A 225 5.59 -12.16 -3.57
C ILE A 225 4.47 -11.47 -4.35
N LEU A 226 4.71 -10.24 -4.76
CA LEU A 226 3.78 -9.45 -5.57
C LEU A 226 4.49 -9.03 -6.86
N LYS A 227 4.01 -9.51 -7.99
CA LYS A 227 4.42 -9.07 -9.32
C LYS A 227 3.43 -8.06 -9.86
N ILE A 228 3.93 -6.96 -10.40
CA ILE A 228 3.17 -5.82 -10.90
C ILE A 228 3.51 -5.60 -12.36
N LYS A 229 2.48 -5.55 -13.18
CA LYS A 229 2.58 -5.33 -14.62
C LYS A 229 1.60 -4.25 -15.07
N ASP A 230 2.11 -3.24 -15.74
CA ASP A 230 1.34 -2.25 -16.51
C ASP A 230 2.29 -1.59 -17.51
N ASP A 231 2.36 -2.14 -18.70
CA ASP A 231 3.27 -1.71 -19.79
C ASP A 231 2.95 -0.28 -20.28
N THR A 232 1.80 0.27 -19.88
CA THR A 232 1.44 1.67 -20.17
C THR A 232 1.92 2.63 -19.09
N THR A 233 2.35 2.09 -17.95
CA THR A 233 2.80 2.89 -16.79
C THR A 233 4.29 2.76 -16.53
N TRP A 234 4.85 1.55 -16.56
CA TRP A 234 6.29 1.32 -16.31
C TRP A 234 6.96 0.70 -17.53
N VAL A 235 8.23 1.02 -17.71
CA VAL A 235 9.04 0.49 -18.82
C VAL A 235 9.31 -1.01 -18.72
N SER A 236 9.09 -1.62 -17.56
CA SER A 236 9.12 -3.07 -17.33
C SER A 236 8.26 -3.45 -16.15
N GLU A 237 7.88 -4.72 -16.04
CA GLU A 237 7.28 -5.29 -14.84
C GLU A 237 8.27 -5.27 -13.67
N TRP A 238 7.77 -5.34 -12.44
CA TRP A 238 8.57 -5.34 -11.23
C TRP A 238 7.92 -6.17 -10.13
N SER A 239 8.73 -6.62 -9.17
CA SER A 239 8.27 -7.50 -8.12
C SER A 239 8.73 -7.04 -6.75
N VAL A 240 7.86 -7.26 -5.77
CA VAL A 240 8.12 -7.10 -4.34
C VAL A 240 8.10 -8.47 -3.70
N SER A 241 9.01 -8.71 -2.75
CA SER A 241 9.00 -9.93 -1.95
C SER A 241 9.36 -9.62 -0.50
N TYR A 242 8.60 -10.18 0.43
CA TYR A 242 8.93 -10.14 1.86
C TYR A 242 8.16 -11.21 2.63
N PRO A 243 8.71 -11.70 3.75
CA PRO A 243 7.98 -12.55 4.67
C PRO A 243 7.02 -11.71 5.52
N MET A 244 5.83 -12.24 5.77
CA MET A 244 4.92 -11.79 6.81
C MET A 244 5.05 -12.71 8.01
N GLU A 245 5.00 -12.17 9.22
CA GLU A 245 5.08 -12.96 10.44
C GLU A 245 3.69 -13.23 11.00
N ARG A 246 3.52 -14.34 11.70
CA ARG A 246 2.26 -14.65 12.36
C ARG A 246 1.98 -13.64 13.46
N SER A 247 0.76 -13.11 13.47
CA SER A 247 0.26 -12.24 14.52
C SER A 247 -0.70 -13.02 15.41
N ASP A 248 -0.47 -12.97 16.72
CA ASP A 248 -1.38 -13.53 17.73
C ASP A 248 -2.38 -12.49 18.25
N GLY A 249 -2.24 -11.24 17.82
CA GLY A 249 -3.10 -10.16 18.21
C GLY A 249 -4.45 -10.16 17.47
N PRO A 250 -5.45 -9.49 18.05
CA PRO A 250 -6.70 -9.24 17.34
C PRO A 250 -6.47 -8.28 16.18
N ILE A 251 -7.31 -8.36 15.16
CA ILE A 251 -7.48 -7.28 14.21
C ILE A 251 -8.47 -6.29 14.81
N TYR A 252 -8.06 -5.03 14.89
CA TYR A 252 -8.91 -3.96 15.37
C TYR A 252 -9.80 -3.41 14.26
N GLU A 253 -10.91 -2.81 14.65
CA GLU A 253 -11.76 -2.09 13.73
C GLU A 253 -11.07 -0.82 13.23
N PHE A 254 -11.11 -0.60 11.93
CA PHE A 254 -10.67 0.66 11.33
C PHE A 254 -11.89 1.58 11.16
N ALA A 255 -12.25 2.30 12.22
CA ALA A 255 -13.44 3.16 12.31
C ALA A 255 -13.21 4.52 11.62
N CYS A 256 -12.84 4.52 10.35
CA CYS A 256 -12.45 5.71 9.60
C CYS A 256 -13.59 6.72 9.48
N HIS A 257 -14.82 6.27 9.18
CA HIS A 257 -15.97 7.15 8.97
C HIS A 257 -16.38 7.88 10.24
N GLU A 258 -16.41 7.18 11.37
CA GLU A 258 -16.83 7.69 12.68
C GLU A 258 -15.89 8.78 13.18
N GLY A 259 -14.60 8.68 12.89
CA GLY A 259 -13.56 9.62 13.30
C GLY A 259 -13.17 10.65 12.22
N ASN A 260 -13.81 10.69 11.05
CA ASN A 260 -13.37 11.52 9.93
C ASN A 260 -13.77 13.01 10.08
N TYR A 261 -13.42 13.60 11.21
CA TYR A 261 -13.53 15.06 11.40
C TYR A 261 -12.52 15.82 10.55
N GLY A 262 -11.40 15.20 10.17
CA GLY A 262 -10.34 15.79 9.36
C GLY A 262 -10.85 16.28 8.00
N LEU A 263 -11.60 15.46 7.27
CA LEU A 263 -12.15 15.85 5.98
C LEU A 263 -13.11 17.03 6.09
N LEU A 264 -14.02 17.01 7.08
CA LEU A 264 -14.95 18.10 7.33
C LEU A 264 -14.21 19.40 7.67
N ASN A 265 -13.21 19.33 8.54
CA ASN A 265 -12.43 20.49 8.98
C ASN A 265 -11.63 21.09 7.81
N ILE A 266 -10.95 20.26 7.01
CA ILE A 266 -10.18 20.73 5.83
C ILE A 266 -11.08 21.51 4.88
N LEU A 267 -12.26 20.96 4.55
CA LEU A 267 -13.19 21.61 3.62
C LEU A 267 -13.82 22.88 4.22
N SER A 268 -14.12 22.88 5.51
CA SER A 268 -14.70 24.04 6.19
C SER A 268 -13.70 25.20 6.32
N VAL A 269 -12.44 24.91 6.64
CA VAL A 269 -11.39 25.93 6.71
C VAL A 269 -11.17 26.55 5.33
N ALA A 270 -11.12 25.73 4.27
CA ALA A 270 -10.99 26.26 2.89
C ALA A 270 -12.12 27.24 2.55
N ARG A 271 -13.37 26.91 2.86
CA ARG A 271 -14.53 27.83 2.65
C ARG A 271 -14.43 29.11 3.46
N THR A 272 -13.91 29.03 4.68
CA THR A 272 -13.71 30.20 5.55
C THR A 272 -12.66 31.15 4.96
N LEU A 273 -11.52 30.60 4.52
CA LEU A 273 -10.46 31.40 3.90
C LEU A 273 -10.92 32.08 2.60
N GLU A 274 -11.64 31.36 1.74
CA GLU A 274 -12.21 31.94 0.51
C GLU A 274 -13.21 33.08 0.80
N LYS A 275 -13.98 32.98 1.87
CA LYS A 275 -14.88 34.04 2.30
C LYS A 275 -14.08 35.27 2.74
N GLN A 276 -13.06 35.10 3.56
CA GLN A 276 -12.18 36.19 4.01
C GLN A 276 -11.48 36.90 2.84
N GLU A 277 -10.99 36.14 1.87
CA GLU A 277 -10.35 36.70 0.66
C GLU A 277 -11.32 37.55 -0.18
N ARG A 278 -12.60 37.15 -0.23
CA ARG A 278 -13.64 37.93 -0.92
C ARG A 278 -14.02 39.22 -0.19
N GLU A 279 -14.02 39.20 1.13
CA GLU A 279 -14.33 40.34 1.99
C GLU A 279 -13.20 41.38 2.02
N ASN A 280 -11.97 40.97 1.72
CA ASN A 280 -10.77 41.83 1.68
C ASN A 280 -10.48 42.43 0.29
N LYS A 281 -11.25 42.08 -0.73
CA LYS A 281 -11.20 42.65 -2.09
C LYS A 281 -12.28 43.68 -2.31
#